data_1806278d22aa5342b2a84d501f648b70
#
_entry.id   1806278d22aa5342b2a84d501f648b70
#
_cell.length_a   1.000
_cell.length_b   1.000
_cell.length_c   1.000
_cell.angle_alpha   90.00
_cell.angle_beta   90.00
_cell.angle_gamma   90.00
#
_symmetry.space_group_name_H-M   'P 1'
#
loop_
_entity.id
_entity.type
_entity.pdbx_description
1 polymer ?
#
loop_
_entity_poly.entity_id
_entity_poly.type
_entity_poly.pdbx_seq_one_letter_code
_entity_poly.pdbx_strand_id
1 'polypeptide(L)'
;MRAIMDTKNGVAPQAQGVPIVLTGSATDMSDFKLSPFMAFTGGFPTSIIPRFLLRKYLYPRVPTNEDYTAKFAPYGLRKIEALLIREFGAQQVAVVHPYDLKTFVGPNTKVIGITSMEPAGTGFVSRTYTSLLGFGGEPVAAAEFRNLITNPILRKWGAKIILGGAGAWQIQRAKLQMNYEIDCLVIGEGEKSAIEVFRKAFNNQELPKIVETEPPDLSEISPIVSPSIFGTVEITRGCGRGCKFCSPMMRKSYSFPLNHIIKEVKLNAENDTRMIILASEDIFLYKHKDKFQPNRQAIVELINSIAAIPKVEFIQPAHAALAPVVCDPEMIAEIGPVLREKSYWLTNDTHHSSVEVGIETGSVRLMKKYMPGKMIPFNPEEWQDVVTKAIDIMNENYIWPLATLIIGLPEETEEDTIATLELVDKLKHKKLLYVPLLFTSEDDCMLKEAMHMDLKHLTPLQWELLATCWRSNIEIFADGTQWPTKFVTMLAYILYYRWKHGKKALKPLMKLAGMTKDNL
;
A
#
# COMPACT_ATOMS: atom_id res chain seq x y z
N MET A 1 -7.93 -36.63 -0.56
CA MET A 1 -9.20 -37.34 -0.34
C MET A 1 -9.27 -37.68 1.15
N ARG A 2 -9.96 -36.84 1.92
CA ARG A 2 -10.51 -37.18 3.24
C ARG A 2 -11.58 -36.15 3.51
N ALA A 3 -12.84 -36.58 3.39
CA ALA A 3 -13.98 -35.87 3.92
C ALA A 3 -13.86 -35.89 5.43
N ILE A 4 -13.81 -34.74 6.08
CA ILE A 4 -14.09 -34.60 7.48
C ILE A 4 -15.48 -34.00 7.54
N MET A 5 -16.45 -34.88 7.64
CA MET A 5 -17.76 -34.60 8.25
C MET A 5 -17.54 -34.66 9.76
N ASP A 6 -17.72 -33.55 10.42
CA ASP A 6 -18.20 -33.61 11.81
C ASP A 6 -19.19 -32.47 12.04
N THR A 7 -20.42 -32.85 12.03
CA THR A 7 -21.60 -32.04 12.26
C THR A 7 -21.83 -31.94 13.76
N LYS A 8 -21.58 -30.76 14.33
CA LYS A 8 -22.32 -30.29 15.51
C LYS A 8 -22.62 -28.78 15.31
N ASN A 9 -23.85 -28.53 14.84
CA ASN A 9 -24.50 -27.21 14.81
C ASN A 9 -23.80 -26.05 14.06
N GLY A 10 -22.99 -26.34 13.07
CA GLY A 10 -22.51 -25.36 12.08
C GLY A 10 -23.44 -25.37 10.87
N VAL A 11 -23.84 -24.22 10.38
CA VAL A 11 -24.56 -24.08 9.12
C VAL A 11 -23.71 -24.77 8.03
N ALA A 12 -24.26 -25.84 7.45
CA ALA A 12 -23.61 -26.57 6.36
C ALA A 12 -23.24 -25.59 5.22
N PRO A 13 -22.09 -25.82 4.52
CA PRO A 13 -21.76 -25.04 3.33
C PRO A 13 -23.00 -24.92 2.47
N GLN A 14 -23.37 -23.69 2.07
CA GLN A 14 -24.63 -23.46 1.36
C GLN A 14 -24.54 -24.13 -0.01
N ALA A 15 -25.05 -25.35 -0.12
CA ALA A 15 -25.04 -26.14 -1.37
C ALA A 15 -25.64 -25.37 -2.57
N GLN A 16 -26.44 -24.35 -2.30
CA GLN A 16 -27.08 -23.46 -3.28
C GLN A 16 -26.30 -22.18 -3.58
N GLY A 17 -25.23 -21.86 -2.82
CA GLY A 17 -24.46 -20.63 -2.95
C GLY A 17 -25.11 -19.40 -2.30
N VAL A 18 -24.28 -18.37 -2.03
CA VAL A 18 -24.70 -17.07 -1.48
C VAL A 18 -24.95 -16.11 -2.64
N PRO A 19 -26.01 -15.29 -2.62
CA PRO A 19 -26.37 -14.41 -3.73
C PRO A 19 -25.29 -13.41 -4.12
N ILE A 20 -24.58 -12.81 -3.15
CA ILE A 20 -23.48 -11.87 -3.37
C ILE A 20 -22.22 -12.40 -2.67
N VAL A 21 -21.21 -12.72 -3.45
CA VAL A 21 -19.91 -13.18 -2.94
C VAL A 21 -18.88 -12.08 -3.19
N LEU A 22 -18.18 -11.66 -2.15
CA LEU A 22 -17.09 -10.69 -2.22
C LEU A 22 -15.75 -11.39 -1.96
N THR A 23 -14.72 -11.05 -2.74
CA THR A 23 -13.39 -11.65 -2.61
C THR A 23 -12.29 -10.73 -3.15
N GLY A 24 -11.05 -11.12 -2.98
CA GLY A 24 -9.85 -10.54 -3.57
C GLY A 24 -8.83 -11.63 -3.91
N SER A 25 -7.69 -11.24 -4.49
CA SER A 25 -6.60 -12.19 -4.74
C SER A 25 -6.04 -12.74 -3.43
N ALA A 26 -5.27 -13.84 -3.48
CA ALA A 26 -4.69 -14.42 -2.27
C ALA A 26 -3.71 -13.46 -1.57
N THR A 27 -3.05 -12.57 -2.31
CA THR A 27 -2.22 -11.51 -1.75
C THR A 27 -3.04 -10.39 -1.12
N ASP A 28 -4.13 -9.96 -1.76
CA ASP A 28 -5.02 -8.95 -1.20
C ASP A 28 -5.72 -9.47 0.08
N MET A 29 -5.99 -10.77 0.15
CA MET A 29 -6.65 -11.44 1.29
C MET A 29 -5.66 -12.04 2.30
N SER A 30 -4.46 -11.46 2.44
CA SER A 30 -3.45 -11.89 3.41
C SER A 30 -3.06 -10.76 4.36
N ASP A 31 -2.78 -11.12 5.60
CA ASP A 31 -2.22 -10.24 6.63
C ASP A 31 -0.67 -10.27 6.66
N PHE A 32 -0.04 -10.97 5.73
CA PHE A 32 1.42 -11.11 5.66
C PHE A 32 2.08 -11.39 7.03
N LYS A 33 1.42 -12.21 7.86
CA LYS A 33 1.83 -12.52 9.24
C LYS A 33 1.92 -11.27 10.14
N LEU A 34 0.98 -10.38 10.01
CA LEU A 34 0.89 -9.10 10.72
C LEU A 34 2.06 -8.15 10.43
N SER A 35 2.68 -8.24 9.26
CA SER A 35 3.74 -7.34 8.82
C SER A 35 3.32 -6.56 7.57
N PRO A 36 2.84 -5.31 7.71
CA PRO A 36 2.45 -4.48 6.56
C PRO A 36 3.62 -4.24 5.58
N PHE A 37 4.85 -4.14 6.09
CA PHE A 37 6.05 -4.01 5.26
C PHE A 37 6.23 -5.21 4.31
N MET A 38 5.87 -6.41 4.75
CA MET A 38 5.95 -7.60 3.90
C MET A 38 4.94 -7.59 2.74
N ALA A 39 3.92 -6.74 2.77
CA ALA A 39 2.98 -6.59 1.67
C ALA A 39 3.66 -6.07 0.37
N PHE A 40 4.75 -5.30 0.49
CA PHE A 40 5.57 -4.89 -0.66
C PHE A 40 6.12 -6.07 -1.48
N THR A 41 6.26 -7.25 -0.87
CA THR A 41 6.70 -8.47 -1.56
C THR A 41 5.68 -8.98 -2.60
N GLY A 42 4.45 -8.49 -2.58
CA GLY A 42 3.49 -8.68 -3.67
C GLY A 42 4.00 -8.17 -5.03
N GLY A 43 4.88 -7.16 -5.02
CA GLY A 43 5.57 -6.64 -6.20
C GLY A 43 6.76 -7.47 -6.68
N PHE A 44 7.18 -8.53 -5.96
CA PHE A 44 8.32 -9.37 -6.35
C PHE A 44 7.95 -10.28 -7.55
N PRO A 45 8.90 -10.54 -8.46
CA PRO A 45 8.65 -11.43 -9.59
C PRO A 45 8.48 -12.88 -9.15
N THR A 46 7.51 -13.57 -9.73
CA THR A 46 7.21 -14.99 -9.46
C THR A 46 8.32 -15.96 -9.89
N SER A 47 9.27 -15.49 -10.69
CA SER A 47 10.41 -16.28 -11.19
C SER A 47 11.49 -16.55 -10.13
N ILE A 48 11.51 -15.79 -9.01
CA ILE A 48 12.56 -15.91 -7.97
C ILE A 48 12.28 -17.06 -7.01
N ILE A 49 11.04 -17.15 -6.51
CA ILE A 49 10.64 -18.13 -5.49
C ILE A 49 9.37 -18.83 -5.94
N PRO A 50 9.30 -20.17 -5.86
CA PRO A 50 8.10 -20.91 -6.18
C PRO A 50 6.88 -20.43 -5.37
N ARG A 51 5.75 -20.18 -6.05
CA ARG A 51 4.54 -19.60 -5.42
C ARG A 51 4.02 -20.36 -4.20
N PHE A 52 4.15 -21.70 -4.18
CA PHE A 52 3.70 -22.49 -3.03
C PHE A 52 4.48 -22.17 -1.75
N LEU A 53 5.78 -21.82 -1.87
CA LEU A 53 6.59 -21.35 -0.74
C LEU A 53 6.17 -19.95 -0.31
N LEU A 54 5.93 -19.06 -1.29
CA LEU A 54 5.46 -17.70 -1.01
C LEU A 54 4.11 -17.75 -0.28
N ARG A 55 3.14 -18.54 -0.75
CA ARG A 55 1.83 -18.74 -0.09
C ARG A 55 1.96 -19.23 1.35
N LYS A 56 2.87 -20.16 1.61
CA LYS A 56 3.06 -20.73 2.94
C LYS A 56 3.76 -19.77 3.90
N TYR A 57 4.77 -19.04 3.43
CA TYR A 57 5.68 -18.30 4.31
C TYR A 57 5.49 -16.79 4.25
N LEU A 58 4.98 -16.24 3.17
CA LEU A 58 4.92 -14.81 2.94
C LEU A 58 3.50 -14.25 3.03
N TYR A 59 2.57 -14.81 2.28
CA TYR A 59 1.15 -14.40 2.30
C TYR A 59 0.23 -15.58 2.64
N PRO A 60 0.25 -16.01 3.92
CA PRO A 60 -0.64 -17.06 4.37
C PRO A 60 -2.10 -16.61 4.30
N ARG A 61 -2.98 -17.59 4.25
CA ARG A 61 -4.41 -17.38 4.32
C ARG A 61 -4.80 -16.73 5.66
N VAL A 62 -5.68 -15.74 5.62
CA VAL A 62 -6.33 -15.20 6.83
C VAL A 62 -7.23 -16.26 7.49
N PRO A 63 -7.44 -16.19 8.82
CA PRO A 63 -8.39 -17.05 9.52
C PRO A 63 -9.82 -16.91 8.96
N THR A 64 -10.61 -17.96 9.15
CA THR A 64 -12.05 -17.96 8.83
C THR A 64 -12.89 -17.93 10.10
N ASN A 65 -14.10 -17.41 9.99
CA ASN A 65 -15.14 -17.54 10.98
C ASN A 65 -15.67 -18.99 11.01
N GLU A 66 -16.55 -19.31 11.95
CA GLU A 66 -17.18 -20.64 12.07
C GLU A 66 -18.02 -21.02 10.84
N ASP A 67 -18.59 -20.03 10.15
CA ASP A 67 -19.32 -20.18 8.89
C ASP A 67 -18.44 -20.22 7.63
N TYR A 68 -17.11 -20.28 7.80
CA TYR A 68 -16.09 -20.28 6.74
C TYR A 68 -15.96 -18.96 5.97
N THR A 69 -16.65 -17.88 6.34
CA THR A 69 -16.38 -16.55 5.80
C THR A 69 -14.99 -16.06 6.25
N ALA A 70 -14.38 -15.15 5.50
CA ALA A 70 -13.09 -14.58 5.87
C ALA A 70 -13.21 -13.72 7.13
N LYS A 71 -12.47 -14.06 8.21
CA LYS A 71 -12.47 -13.27 9.44
C LYS A 71 -11.95 -11.86 9.17
N PHE A 72 -10.89 -11.72 8.36
CA PHE A 72 -10.31 -10.45 7.96
C PHE A 72 -10.35 -10.29 6.44
N ALA A 73 -10.54 -9.04 5.96
CA ALA A 73 -10.51 -8.72 4.54
C ALA A 73 -9.95 -7.30 4.32
N PRO A 74 -9.56 -6.93 3.07
CA PRO A 74 -9.13 -5.58 2.76
C PRO A 74 -10.15 -4.52 3.20
N TYR A 75 -9.67 -3.42 3.77
CA TYR A 75 -10.53 -2.37 4.31
C TYR A 75 -11.55 -1.83 3.29
N GLY A 76 -11.11 -1.55 2.05
CA GLY A 76 -12.04 -1.11 0.99
C GLY A 76 -13.12 -2.14 0.67
N LEU A 77 -12.80 -3.45 0.73
CA LEU A 77 -13.79 -4.51 0.55
C LEU A 77 -14.79 -4.55 1.71
N ARG A 78 -14.33 -4.29 2.95
CA ARG A 78 -15.20 -4.18 4.15
C ARG A 78 -16.16 -2.98 4.06
N LYS A 79 -15.73 -1.86 3.44
CA LYS A 79 -16.62 -0.72 3.16
C LYS A 79 -17.76 -1.12 2.21
N ILE A 80 -17.42 -1.81 1.13
CA ILE A 80 -18.43 -2.30 0.16
C ILE A 80 -19.34 -3.35 0.81
N GLU A 81 -18.79 -4.29 1.59
CA GLU A 81 -19.58 -5.25 2.38
C GLU A 81 -20.62 -4.54 3.25
N ALA A 82 -20.21 -3.52 4.02
CA ALA A 82 -21.13 -2.79 4.91
C ALA A 82 -22.29 -2.13 4.14
N LEU A 83 -21.99 -1.58 2.98
CA LEU A 83 -23.02 -0.99 2.11
C LEU A 83 -23.98 -2.04 1.56
N LEU A 84 -23.47 -3.17 1.09
CA LEU A 84 -24.28 -4.23 0.51
C LEU A 84 -25.12 -4.98 1.57
N ILE A 85 -24.57 -5.16 2.77
CA ILE A 85 -25.35 -5.71 3.91
C ILE A 85 -26.52 -4.78 4.26
N ARG A 86 -26.31 -3.48 4.27
CA ARG A 86 -27.37 -2.51 4.53
C ARG A 86 -28.47 -2.55 3.46
N GLU A 87 -28.08 -2.76 2.19
CA GLU A 87 -29.01 -2.79 1.06
C GLU A 87 -29.75 -4.12 0.91
N PHE A 88 -29.02 -5.24 0.97
CA PHE A 88 -29.54 -6.57 0.64
C PHE A 88 -29.79 -7.46 1.85
N GLY A 89 -29.29 -7.09 3.02
CA GLY A 89 -29.31 -7.90 4.23
C GLY A 89 -28.09 -8.81 4.39
N ALA A 90 -27.69 -9.06 5.62
CA ALA A 90 -26.49 -9.82 5.96
C ALA A 90 -26.47 -11.25 5.40
N GLN A 91 -27.64 -11.89 5.27
CA GLN A 91 -27.78 -13.26 4.74
C GLN A 91 -27.51 -13.37 3.23
N GLN A 92 -27.49 -12.23 2.52
CA GLN A 92 -27.29 -12.20 1.07
C GLN A 92 -25.83 -11.96 0.66
N VAL A 93 -24.95 -11.58 1.61
CA VAL A 93 -23.59 -11.13 1.32
C VAL A 93 -22.58 -11.95 2.12
N ALA A 94 -21.58 -12.50 1.44
CA ALA A 94 -20.46 -13.18 2.09
C ALA A 94 -19.12 -12.69 1.57
N VAL A 95 -18.18 -12.38 2.47
CA VAL A 95 -16.77 -12.11 2.12
C VAL A 95 -15.98 -13.40 2.33
N VAL A 96 -15.33 -13.89 1.28
CA VAL A 96 -14.67 -15.19 1.32
C VAL A 96 -13.24 -15.13 0.76
N HIS A 97 -12.38 -15.96 1.33
CA HIS A 97 -11.03 -16.13 0.78
C HIS A 97 -11.11 -16.83 -0.59
N PRO A 98 -10.27 -16.50 -1.60
CA PRO A 98 -10.37 -17.06 -2.95
C PRO A 98 -10.26 -18.58 -3.01
N TYR A 99 -9.67 -19.22 -1.99
CA TYR A 99 -9.60 -20.70 -1.93
C TYR A 99 -10.91 -21.37 -1.47
N ASP A 100 -11.84 -20.60 -0.92
CA ASP A 100 -13.15 -21.10 -0.41
C ASP A 100 -14.31 -20.81 -1.36
N LEU A 101 -14.08 -20.20 -2.50
CA LEU A 101 -15.12 -19.84 -3.47
C LEU A 101 -16.04 -21.02 -3.80
N LYS A 102 -15.51 -22.25 -3.87
CA LYS A 102 -16.31 -23.45 -4.16
C LYS A 102 -17.39 -23.74 -3.13
N THR A 103 -17.23 -23.26 -1.90
CA THR A 103 -18.18 -23.44 -0.81
C THR A 103 -19.32 -22.43 -0.87
N PHE A 104 -19.08 -21.25 -1.44
CA PHE A 104 -20.01 -20.12 -1.42
C PHE A 104 -20.63 -19.79 -2.77
N VAL A 105 -19.98 -20.20 -3.87
CA VAL A 105 -20.48 -19.95 -5.24
C VAL A 105 -21.31 -21.15 -5.69
N GLY A 106 -22.59 -20.91 -5.98
CA GLY A 106 -23.55 -21.94 -6.36
C GLY A 106 -24.65 -21.40 -7.28
N PRO A 107 -25.71 -22.21 -7.52
CA PRO A 107 -26.82 -21.83 -8.41
C PRO A 107 -27.51 -20.50 -8.03
N ASN A 108 -27.54 -20.15 -6.73
CA ASN A 108 -28.15 -18.91 -6.26
C ASN A 108 -27.23 -17.70 -6.33
N THR A 109 -25.95 -17.87 -6.65
CA THR A 109 -25.02 -16.75 -6.74
C THR A 109 -25.33 -15.90 -7.95
N LYS A 110 -25.65 -14.64 -7.69
CA LYS A 110 -26.01 -13.63 -8.71
C LYS A 110 -24.82 -12.76 -9.09
N VAL A 111 -24.00 -12.38 -8.09
CA VAL A 111 -22.94 -11.41 -8.25
C VAL A 111 -21.68 -11.87 -7.50
N ILE A 112 -20.55 -11.72 -8.15
CA ILE A 112 -19.24 -11.88 -7.52
C ILE A 112 -18.50 -10.55 -7.65
N GLY A 113 -18.30 -9.88 -6.50
CA GLY A 113 -17.50 -8.66 -6.38
C GLY A 113 -16.06 -8.98 -6.06
N ILE A 114 -15.14 -8.47 -6.85
CA ILE A 114 -13.70 -8.69 -6.69
C ILE A 114 -13.02 -7.36 -6.43
N THR A 115 -12.23 -7.28 -5.35
CA THR A 115 -11.32 -6.17 -5.12
C THR A 115 -9.92 -6.52 -5.61
N SER A 116 -9.16 -5.56 -6.09
CA SER A 116 -7.74 -5.76 -6.41
C SER A 116 -6.93 -4.47 -6.23
N MET A 117 -5.70 -4.64 -5.73
CA MET A 117 -4.69 -3.58 -5.62
C MET A 117 -3.78 -3.55 -6.86
N GLU A 118 -3.30 -4.71 -7.32
CA GLU A 118 -2.28 -4.84 -8.35
C GLU A 118 -2.64 -5.92 -9.40
N PRO A 119 -3.78 -5.83 -10.10
CA PRO A 119 -4.26 -6.91 -10.97
C PRO A 119 -3.44 -7.13 -12.23
N ALA A 120 -2.74 -6.11 -12.73
CA ALA A 120 -1.83 -6.22 -13.87
C ALA A 120 -0.36 -6.02 -13.50
N GLY A 121 -0.06 -5.69 -12.23
CA GLY A 121 1.30 -5.51 -11.76
C GLY A 121 2.01 -4.30 -12.37
N THR A 122 1.28 -3.24 -12.66
CA THR A 122 1.80 -2.04 -13.34
C THR A 122 2.00 -0.84 -12.41
N GLY A 123 1.66 -0.95 -11.13
CA GLY A 123 1.93 0.07 -10.13
C GLY A 123 3.42 0.24 -9.81
N PHE A 124 3.79 1.35 -9.20
CA PHE A 124 5.20 1.74 -9.00
C PHE A 124 6.02 0.73 -8.17
N VAL A 125 5.42 0.10 -7.16
CA VAL A 125 6.09 -0.94 -6.35
C VAL A 125 6.43 -2.15 -7.21
N SER A 126 5.44 -2.70 -7.91
CA SER A 126 5.61 -3.88 -8.76
C SER A 126 6.61 -3.64 -9.88
N ARG A 127 6.55 -2.48 -10.56
CA ARG A 127 7.50 -2.11 -11.62
C ARG A 127 8.92 -1.96 -11.09
N THR A 128 9.08 -1.31 -9.93
CA THR A 128 10.39 -1.11 -9.33
C THR A 128 11.01 -2.45 -8.92
N TYR A 129 10.30 -3.28 -8.17
CA TYR A 129 10.86 -4.53 -7.66
C TYR A 129 11.07 -5.59 -8.74
N THR A 130 10.17 -5.75 -9.71
CA THR A 130 10.42 -6.65 -10.84
C THR A 130 11.62 -6.22 -11.67
N SER A 131 11.86 -4.92 -11.80
CA SER A 131 13.03 -4.39 -12.48
C SER A 131 14.32 -4.58 -11.67
N LEU A 132 14.32 -4.20 -10.38
CA LEU A 132 15.48 -4.26 -9.49
C LEU A 132 15.98 -5.68 -9.24
N LEU A 133 15.09 -6.61 -8.97
CA LEU A 133 15.46 -8.01 -8.77
C LEU A 133 15.95 -8.66 -10.05
N GLY A 134 15.77 -8.00 -11.19
CA GLY A 134 16.49 -8.28 -12.43
C GLY A 134 16.06 -9.54 -13.16
N PHE A 135 15.20 -10.35 -12.59
CA PHE A 135 14.75 -11.59 -13.20
C PHE A 135 13.56 -11.36 -14.14
N GLY A 136 12.95 -10.18 -14.10
CA GLY A 136 11.73 -9.87 -14.84
C GLY A 136 10.58 -10.79 -14.43
N GLY A 137 9.52 -10.76 -15.18
CA GLY A 137 8.38 -11.63 -14.96
C GLY A 137 7.22 -10.95 -14.27
N GLU A 138 6.15 -11.70 -14.11
CA GLU A 138 4.91 -11.24 -13.54
C GLU A 138 5.06 -11.07 -12.01
N PRO A 139 4.64 -9.94 -11.43
CA PRO A 139 4.62 -9.78 -9.98
C PRO A 139 3.69 -10.80 -9.31
N VAL A 140 4.02 -11.17 -8.08
CA VAL A 140 3.23 -12.14 -7.30
C VAL A 140 1.77 -11.71 -7.18
N ALA A 141 1.50 -10.43 -6.93
CA ALA A 141 0.13 -9.91 -6.81
C ALA A 141 -0.68 -10.10 -8.10
N ALA A 142 -0.10 -9.76 -9.26
CA ALA A 142 -0.75 -9.95 -10.57
C ALA A 142 -0.98 -11.44 -10.87
N ALA A 143 -0.01 -12.30 -10.55
CA ALA A 143 -0.15 -13.74 -10.74
C ALA A 143 -1.27 -14.33 -9.87
N GLU A 144 -1.42 -13.89 -8.62
CA GLU A 144 -2.50 -14.34 -7.75
C GLU A 144 -3.86 -13.78 -8.19
N PHE A 145 -3.90 -12.54 -8.68
CA PHE A 145 -5.11 -12.00 -9.29
C PHE A 145 -5.51 -12.80 -10.54
N ARG A 146 -4.57 -13.08 -11.43
CA ARG A 146 -4.82 -13.90 -12.63
C ARG A 146 -5.34 -15.29 -12.26
N ASN A 147 -4.78 -15.94 -11.22
CA ASN A 147 -5.29 -17.23 -10.74
C ASN A 147 -6.73 -17.14 -10.24
N LEU A 148 -7.10 -16.05 -9.55
CA LEU A 148 -8.46 -15.82 -9.08
C LEU A 148 -9.39 -15.63 -10.28
N ILE A 149 -9.11 -14.66 -11.14
CA ILE A 149 -10.04 -14.23 -12.20
C ILE A 149 -10.25 -15.30 -13.28
N THR A 150 -9.28 -16.22 -13.48
CA THR A 150 -9.39 -17.36 -14.39
C THR A 150 -9.96 -18.62 -13.73
N ASN A 151 -10.34 -18.56 -12.45
CA ASN A 151 -10.91 -19.73 -11.76
C ASN A 151 -12.29 -20.07 -12.36
N PRO A 152 -12.49 -21.30 -12.91
CA PRO A 152 -13.76 -21.66 -13.56
C PRO A 152 -15.00 -21.54 -12.67
N ILE A 153 -14.83 -21.61 -11.35
CA ILE A 153 -15.96 -21.51 -10.39
C ILE A 153 -16.69 -20.16 -10.51
N LEU A 154 -15.99 -19.09 -10.86
CA LEU A 154 -16.56 -17.75 -10.97
C LEU A 154 -17.66 -17.69 -12.06
N ARG A 155 -17.54 -18.51 -13.11
CA ARG A 155 -18.44 -18.49 -14.28
C ARG A 155 -19.39 -19.67 -14.34
N LYS A 156 -19.17 -20.67 -13.47
CA LYS A 156 -19.89 -21.95 -13.52
C LYS A 156 -21.42 -21.80 -13.47
N TRP A 157 -21.90 -20.80 -12.74
CA TRP A 157 -23.33 -20.59 -12.47
C TRP A 157 -23.89 -19.31 -13.08
N GLY A 158 -23.12 -18.63 -13.95
CA GLY A 158 -23.56 -17.43 -14.66
C GLY A 158 -23.65 -16.18 -13.81
N ALA A 159 -23.01 -16.15 -12.64
CA ALA A 159 -22.93 -14.94 -11.81
C ALA A 159 -22.20 -13.79 -12.53
N LYS A 160 -22.66 -12.57 -12.33
CA LYS A 160 -22.03 -11.36 -12.87
C LYS A 160 -20.75 -11.04 -12.08
N ILE A 161 -19.67 -10.75 -12.80
CA ILE A 161 -18.36 -10.40 -12.20
C ILE A 161 -18.17 -8.88 -12.25
N ILE A 162 -18.08 -8.28 -11.06
CA ILE A 162 -17.80 -6.85 -10.88
C ILE A 162 -16.41 -6.73 -10.27
N LEU A 163 -15.50 -6.02 -10.94
CA LEU A 163 -14.17 -5.72 -10.44
C LEU A 163 -14.06 -4.26 -10.02
N GLY A 164 -13.60 -4.03 -8.80
CA GLY A 164 -13.27 -2.72 -8.24
C GLY A 164 -11.95 -2.75 -7.46
N GLY A 165 -11.76 -1.76 -6.61
CA GLY A 165 -10.54 -1.58 -5.82
C GLY A 165 -9.51 -0.67 -6.49
N ALA A 166 -8.47 -0.29 -5.74
CA ALA A 166 -7.50 0.71 -6.15
C ALA A 166 -6.76 0.40 -7.46
N GLY A 167 -6.64 -0.90 -7.82
CA GLY A 167 -5.95 -1.33 -9.04
C GLY A 167 -6.88 -1.56 -10.25
N ALA A 168 -8.19 -1.32 -10.14
CA ALA A 168 -9.13 -1.63 -11.25
C ALA A 168 -8.78 -0.90 -12.57
N TRP A 169 -8.23 0.33 -12.50
CA TRP A 169 -7.73 1.09 -13.64
C TRP A 169 -6.65 0.35 -14.45
N GLN A 170 -5.85 -0.52 -13.81
CA GLN A 170 -4.81 -1.30 -14.51
C GLN A 170 -5.44 -2.27 -15.52
N ILE A 171 -6.59 -2.85 -15.21
CA ILE A 171 -7.31 -3.75 -16.13
C ILE A 171 -7.84 -2.97 -17.34
N GLN A 172 -8.35 -1.75 -17.12
CA GLN A 172 -8.80 -0.86 -18.20
C GLN A 172 -7.61 -0.49 -19.11
N ARG A 173 -6.52 0.01 -18.52
CA ARG A 173 -5.31 0.43 -19.25
C ARG A 173 -4.66 -0.69 -20.04
N ALA A 174 -4.58 -1.88 -19.45
CA ALA A 174 -4.05 -3.08 -20.11
C ALA A 174 -5.04 -3.74 -21.08
N LYS A 175 -6.27 -3.22 -21.21
CA LYS A 175 -7.35 -3.77 -22.06
C LYS A 175 -7.67 -5.24 -21.77
N LEU A 176 -7.57 -5.65 -20.51
CA LEU A 176 -7.74 -7.05 -20.07
C LEU A 176 -9.19 -7.41 -19.71
N GLN A 177 -10.11 -6.46 -19.67
CA GLN A 177 -11.50 -6.67 -19.25
C GLN A 177 -12.19 -7.80 -20.03
N MET A 178 -12.07 -7.78 -21.36
CA MET A 178 -12.68 -8.80 -22.22
C MET A 178 -12.00 -10.17 -22.06
N ASN A 179 -10.67 -10.18 -21.95
CA ASN A 179 -9.90 -11.42 -21.79
C ASN A 179 -10.22 -12.14 -20.47
N TYR A 180 -10.57 -11.37 -19.44
CA TYR A 180 -10.95 -11.88 -18.12
C TYR A 180 -12.47 -11.99 -17.96
N GLU A 181 -13.27 -11.73 -18.98
CA GLU A 181 -14.74 -11.82 -18.99
C GLU A 181 -15.36 -11.08 -17.77
N ILE A 182 -14.86 -9.87 -17.49
CA ILE A 182 -15.37 -9.02 -16.41
C ILE A 182 -16.58 -8.26 -16.93
N ASP A 183 -17.73 -8.42 -16.27
CA ASP A 183 -18.99 -7.79 -16.71
C ASP A 183 -18.95 -6.28 -16.51
N CYS A 184 -18.40 -5.80 -15.39
CA CYS A 184 -18.30 -4.37 -15.06
C CYS A 184 -17.01 -4.04 -14.31
N LEU A 185 -16.32 -2.96 -14.74
CA LEU A 185 -15.22 -2.35 -13.99
C LEU A 185 -15.77 -1.12 -13.24
N VAL A 186 -15.45 -1.02 -11.94
CA VAL A 186 -15.76 0.16 -11.12
C VAL A 186 -14.43 0.85 -10.82
N ILE A 187 -14.22 2.02 -11.43
CA ILE A 187 -12.98 2.80 -11.34
C ILE A 187 -13.20 3.98 -10.39
N GLY A 188 -12.35 4.08 -9.37
CA GLY A 188 -12.44 5.11 -8.34
C GLY A 188 -13.09 4.63 -7.06
N GLU A 189 -13.67 5.55 -6.28
CA GLU A 189 -14.24 5.27 -4.95
C GLU A 189 -15.65 4.67 -5.08
N GLY A 190 -15.77 3.39 -4.72
CA GLY A 190 -16.97 2.59 -5.01
C GLY A 190 -18.20 2.89 -4.16
N GLU A 191 -18.08 3.63 -3.05
CA GLU A 191 -19.14 3.77 -2.06
C GLU A 191 -20.45 4.33 -2.65
N LYS A 192 -20.35 5.30 -3.54
CA LYS A 192 -21.53 5.93 -4.18
C LYS A 192 -22.18 5.05 -5.23
N SER A 193 -21.39 4.34 -6.01
CA SER A 193 -21.85 3.61 -7.20
C SER A 193 -22.11 2.13 -6.98
N ALA A 194 -21.49 1.51 -5.95
CA ALA A 194 -21.55 0.07 -5.74
C ALA A 194 -22.99 -0.44 -5.60
N ILE A 195 -23.84 0.24 -4.82
CA ILE A 195 -25.23 -0.19 -4.59
C ILE A 195 -25.99 -0.33 -5.90
N GLU A 196 -25.89 0.66 -6.80
CA GLU A 196 -26.60 0.64 -8.07
C GLU A 196 -26.08 -0.49 -8.98
N VAL A 197 -24.75 -0.62 -9.11
CA VAL A 197 -24.13 -1.65 -9.95
C VAL A 197 -24.51 -3.04 -9.45
N PHE A 198 -24.39 -3.29 -8.13
CA PHE A 198 -24.76 -4.58 -7.53
C PHE A 198 -26.27 -4.85 -7.64
N ARG A 199 -27.14 -3.84 -7.51
CA ARG A 199 -28.61 -4.01 -7.67
C ARG A 199 -28.96 -4.42 -9.11
N LYS A 200 -28.35 -3.77 -10.12
CA LYS A 200 -28.53 -4.17 -11.53
C LYS A 200 -28.08 -5.60 -11.76
N ALA A 201 -26.89 -5.97 -11.27
CA ALA A 201 -26.34 -7.31 -11.39
C ALA A 201 -27.24 -8.36 -10.69
N PHE A 202 -27.68 -8.07 -9.47
CA PHE A 202 -28.55 -8.93 -8.66
C PHE A 202 -29.88 -9.24 -9.37
N ASN A 203 -30.44 -8.24 -10.06
CA ASN A 203 -31.68 -8.33 -10.83
C ASN A 203 -31.46 -8.80 -12.29
N ASN A 204 -30.26 -9.26 -12.63
CA ASN A 204 -29.88 -9.72 -13.96
C ASN A 204 -30.14 -8.66 -15.07
N GLN A 205 -30.00 -7.39 -14.71
CA GLN A 205 -30.08 -6.27 -15.66
C GLN A 205 -28.75 -6.10 -16.38
N GLU A 206 -28.79 -5.40 -17.52
CA GLU A 206 -27.57 -5.05 -18.25
C GLU A 206 -26.67 -4.13 -17.45
N LEU A 207 -25.36 -4.45 -17.42
CA LEU A 207 -24.36 -3.68 -16.72
C LEU A 207 -23.56 -2.81 -17.71
N PRO A 208 -23.24 -1.55 -17.34
CA PRO A 208 -22.24 -0.79 -18.06
C PRO A 208 -20.89 -1.52 -17.97
N LYS A 209 -20.10 -1.48 -19.03
CA LYS A 209 -18.78 -2.13 -19.03
C LYS A 209 -17.82 -1.46 -18.05
N ILE A 210 -17.92 -0.14 -17.90
CA ILE A 210 -17.10 0.67 -17.02
C ILE A 210 -18.01 1.66 -16.29
N VAL A 211 -17.79 1.83 -15.00
CA VAL A 211 -18.39 2.88 -14.16
C VAL A 211 -17.23 3.68 -13.57
N GLU A 212 -17.08 4.91 -14.02
CA GLU A 212 -16.21 5.89 -13.37
C GLU A 212 -17.01 6.54 -12.25
N THR A 213 -16.48 6.45 -11.02
CA THR A 213 -17.20 6.86 -9.84
C THR A 213 -16.90 8.32 -9.48
N GLU A 214 -17.88 9.01 -8.93
CA GLU A 214 -17.66 10.30 -8.28
C GLU A 214 -17.22 10.09 -6.83
N PRO A 215 -16.37 10.97 -6.27
CA PRO A 215 -16.02 10.91 -4.85
C PRO A 215 -17.28 10.96 -3.97
N PRO A 216 -17.41 10.08 -2.98
CA PRO A 216 -18.53 10.10 -2.05
C PRO A 216 -18.44 11.29 -1.09
N ASP A 217 -19.58 11.73 -0.60
CA ASP A 217 -19.62 12.59 0.58
C ASP A 217 -19.39 11.76 1.84
N LEU A 218 -18.88 12.40 2.89
CA LEU A 218 -18.55 11.72 4.15
C LEU A 218 -19.76 10.96 4.76
N SER A 219 -20.97 11.48 4.56
CA SER A 219 -22.23 10.85 5.00
C SER A 219 -22.59 9.57 4.24
N GLU A 220 -22.03 9.36 3.05
CA GLU A 220 -22.25 8.17 2.21
C GLU A 220 -21.33 7.03 2.61
N ILE A 221 -20.27 7.31 3.39
CA ILE A 221 -19.29 6.32 3.83
C ILE A 221 -19.71 5.71 5.16
N SER A 222 -20.17 4.48 5.12
CA SER A 222 -20.54 3.74 6.33
C SER A 222 -19.31 3.20 7.06
N PRO A 223 -19.34 3.14 8.41
CA PRO A 223 -18.36 2.34 9.15
C PRO A 223 -18.38 0.88 8.69
N ILE A 224 -17.22 0.21 8.77
CA ILE A 224 -17.14 -1.24 8.53
C ILE A 224 -17.94 -2.00 9.59
N VAL A 225 -18.41 -3.19 9.23
CA VAL A 225 -19.22 -4.08 10.11
C VAL A 225 -18.50 -5.39 10.44
N SER A 226 -17.38 -5.64 9.79
CA SER A 226 -16.50 -6.80 10.01
C SER A 226 -15.03 -6.33 9.99
N PRO A 227 -14.12 -7.02 10.71
CA PRO A 227 -12.75 -6.53 10.89
C PRO A 227 -11.93 -6.54 9.59
N SER A 228 -11.06 -5.55 9.49
CA SER A 228 -10.13 -5.38 8.36
C SER A 228 -8.79 -6.06 8.59
N ILE A 229 -8.09 -6.41 7.51
CA ILE A 229 -6.70 -6.84 7.54
C ILE A 229 -5.85 -5.73 8.17
N PHE A 230 -4.93 -6.10 9.05
CA PHE A 230 -4.09 -5.19 9.86
C PHE A 230 -4.87 -4.22 10.76
N GLY A 231 -6.18 -4.43 10.96
CA GLY A 231 -6.99 -3.44 11.66
C GLY A 231 -6.99 -2.06 11.00
N THR A 232 -6.88 -2.03 9.68
CA THR A 232 -6.84 -0.78 8.91
C THR A 232 -8.10 0.04 9.14
N VAL A 233 -7.92 1.31 9.50
CA VAL A 233 -8.96 2.30 9.69
C VAL A 233 -8.57 3.58 8.97
N GLU A 234 -9.45 4.12 8.16
CA GLU A 234 -9.22 5.35 7.42
C GLU A 234 -9.49 6.58 8.31
N ILE A 235 -8.51 7.46 8.44
CA ILE A 235 -8.62 8.68 9.26
C ILE A 235 -8.75 9.95 8.42
N THR A 236 -8.12 9.97 7.24
CA THR A 236 -8.30 11.01 6.23
C THR A 236 -8.37 10.38 4.85
N ARG A 237 -8.97 11.04 3.89
CA ARG A 237 -8.97 10.69 2.49
C ARG A 237 -8.61 11.91 1.64
N GLY A 238 -7.76 11.68 0.61
CA GLY A 238 -7.23 12.76 -0.22
C GLY A 238 -6.23 13.64 0.52
N CYS A 239 -5.42 14.39 -0.22
CA CYS A 239 -4.34 15.20 0.33
C CYS A 239 -4.43 16.67 -0.09
N GLY A 240 -4.75 16.96 -1.35
CA GLY A 240 -4.91 18.31 -1.87
C GLY A 240 -3.60 19.07 -2.12
N ARG A 241 -2.41 18.48 -1.87
CA ARG A 241 -1.10 19.15 -2.02
C ARG A 241 -0.65 19.36 -3.46
N GLY A 242 -1.31 18.77 -4.45
CA GLY A 242 -1.05 19.01 -5.88
C GLY A 242 0.18 18.31 -6.47
N CYS A 243 0.66 17.21 -5.88
CA CYS A 243 1.72 16.40 -6.46
C CYS A 243 1.23 15.71 -7.74
N LYS A 244 1.78 16.07 -8.89
CA LYS A 244 1.23 15.70 -10.21
C LYS A 244 1.34 14.20 -10.54
N PHE A 245 2.24 13.48 -9.89
CA PHE A 245 2.42 12.04 -10.05
C PHE A 245 1.52 11.20 -9.11
N CYS A 246 0.81 11.85 -8.19
CA CYS A 246 0.15 11.18 -7.08
C CYS A 246 -1.36 11.05 -7.31
N SER A 247 -1.87 9.83 -7.27
CA SER A 247 -3.28 9.49 -7.39
C SER A 247 -4.16 10.05 -6.25
N PRO A 248 -3.81 9.94 -4.95
CA PRO A 248 -4.59 10.52 -3.86
C PRO A 248 -4.84 12.03 -3.96
N MET A 249 -3.98 12.76 -4.68
CA MET A 249 -4.18 14.19 -4.93
C MET A 249 -5.46 14.49 -5.71
N MET A 250 -5.91 13.54 -6.54
CA MET A 250 -7.13 13.67 -7.35
C MET A 250 -8.42 13.46 -6.54
N ARG A 251 -8.31 12.99 -5.29
CA ARG A 251 -9.45 12.72 -4.41
C ARG A 251 -9.85 13.95 -3.62
N LYS A 252 -11.15 14.05 -3.31
CA LYS A 252 -11.66 15.07 -2.39
C LYS A 252 -11.03 14.87 -1.01
N SER A 253 -10.44 15.94 -0.44
CA SER A 253 -9.78 15.87 0.87
C SER A 253 -10.77 16.10 2.00
N TYR A 254 -10.81 15.19 2.98
CA TYR A 254 -11.56 15.32 4.23
C TYR A 254 -11.00 14.42 5.33
N SER A 255 -11.37 14.74 6.58
CA SER A 255 -11.04 13.92 7.76
C SER A 255 -12.30 13.25 8.30
N PHE A 256 -12.19 11.99 8.69
CA PHE A 256 -13.30 11.27 9.33
C PHE A 256 -13.54 11.79 10.76
N PRO A 257 -14.80 11.80 11.23
CA PRO A 257 -15.11 12.13 12.63
C PRO A 257 -14.45 11.13 13.58
N LEU A 258 -13.96 11.62 14.73
CA LEU A 258 -13.29 10.77 15.72
C LEU A 258 -14.16 9.59 16.17
N ASN A 259 -15.45 9.81 16.38
CA ASN A 259 -16.39 8.74 16.76
C ASN A 259 -16.53 7.65 15.70
N HIS A 260 -16.45 7.99 14.41
CA HIS A 260 -16.42 7.02 13.30
C HIS A 260 -15.17 6.16 13.39
N ILE A 261 -13.99 6.81 13.52
CA ILE A 261 -12.69 6.14 13.64
C ILE A 261 -12.68 5.19 14.85
N ILE A 262 -13.07 5.69 16.01
CA ILE A 262 -13.09 4.90 17.27
C ILE A 262 -14.04 3.70 17.18
N LYS A 263 -15.17 3.82 16.48
CA LYS A 263 -16.08 2.70 16.24
C LYS A 263 -15.41 1.57 15.46
N GLU A 264 -14.68 1.92 14.41
CA GLU A 264 -13.97 0.93 13.58
C GLU A 264 -12.75 0.33 14.30
N VAL A 265 -12.00 1.14 15.08
CA VAL A 265 -10.90 0.63 15.91
C VAL A 265 -11.41 -0.36 16.94
N LYS A 266 -12.50 -0.05 17.65
CA LYS A 266 -13.13 -0.97 18.61
C LYS A 266 -13.57 -2.27 17.96
N LEU A 267 -14.22 -2.18 16.79
CA LEU A 267 -14.62 -3.38 16.04
C LEU A 267 -13.42 -4.29 15.72
N ASN A 268 -12.32 -3.71 15.25
CA ASN A 268 -11.09 -4.45 14.96
C ASN A 268 -10.51 -5.08 16.24
N ALA A 269 -10.34 -4.30 17.30
CA ALA A 269 -9.77 -4.76 18.57
C ALA A 269 -10.62 -5.86 19.26
N GLU A 270 -11.93 -5.77 19.20
CA GLU A 270 -12.86 -6.79 19.72
C GLU A 270 -12.76 -8.12 18.94
N ASN A 271 -12.32 -8.09 17.70
CA ASN A 271 -12.12 -9.26 16.84
C ASN A 271 -10.64 -9.73 16.79
N ASP A 272 -9.89 -9.48 17.86
CA ASP A 272 -8.50 -9.94 18.06
C ASP A 272 -7.49 -9.35 17.07
N THR A 273 -7.77 -8.19 16.48
CA THR A 273 -6.80 -7.45 15.69
C THR A 273 -5.90 -6.66 16.63
N ARG A 274 -4.65 -7.10 16.78
CA ARG A 274 -3.68 -6.49 17.72
C ARG A 274 -3.09 -5.17 17.22
N MET A 275 -3.01 -5.03 15.89
CA MET A 275 -2.47 -3.85 15.20
C MET A 275 -3.61 -3.00 14.65
N ILE A 276 -3.45 -1.69 14.70
CA ILE A 276 -4.31 -0.71 14.02
C ILE A 276 -3.46 0.12 13.07
N ILE A 277 -3.70 -0.02 11.77
CA ILE A 277 -3.11 0.86 10.76
C ILE A 277 -4.02 2.08 10.58
N LEU A 278 -3.43 3.25 10.75
CA LEU A 278 -4.09 4.53 10.52
C LEU A 278 -3.87 4.94 9.05
N ALA A 279 -4.83 4.57 8.19
CA ALA A 279 -4.78 4.88 6.77
C ALA A 279 -5.06 6.37 6.53
N SER A 280 -4.09 7.04 5.92
CA SER A 280 -4.11 8.46 5.59
C SER A 280 -3.02 8.71 4.56
N GLU A 281 -3.20 9.70 3.68
CA GLU A 281 -2.13 10.21 2.82
C GLU A 281 -1.18 11.13 3.58
N ASP A 282 -1.62 11.70 4.69
CA ASP A 282 -0.80 12.47 5.62
C ASP A 282 -1.53 12.55 6.98
N ILE A 283 -1.06 11.76 7.96
CA ILE A 283 -1.68 11.72 9.29
C ILE A 283 -1.71 13.10 9.97
N PHE A 284 -0.71 13.95 9.68
CA PHE A 284 -0.60 15.27 10.28
C PHE A 284 -1.56 16.29 9.66
N LEU A 285 -2.32 15.91 8.62
CA LEU A 285 -3.44 16.68 8.08
C LEU A 285 -4.79 16.29 8.70
N TYR A 286 -4.84 15.42 9.68
CA TYR A 286 -6.10 15.12 10.36
C TYR A 286 -6.70 16.41 10.98
N LYS A 287 -7.88 16.81 10.47
CA LYS A 287 -8.56 18.07 10.82
C LYS A 287 -7.64 19.30 10.75
N HIS A 288 -6.75 19.33 9.77
CA HIS A 288 -5.77 20.42 9.60
C HIS A 288 -6.45 21.80 9.48
N LYS A 289 -5.67 22.83 9.79
CA LYS A 289 -6.02 24.25 9.59
C LYS A 289 -5.63 24.68 8.16
N ASP A 290 -5.93 25.93 7.82
CA ASP A 290 -5.57 26.52 6.53
C ASP A 290 -4.09 26.34 6.19
N LYS A 291 -3.78 26.30 4.90
CA LYS A 291 -2.42 26.16 4.37
C LYS A 291 -1.67 24.93 4.91
N PHE A 292 -2.37 23.82 5.08
CA PHE A 292 -1.79 22.54 5.57
C PHE A 292 -1.11 22.65 6.94
N GLN A 293 -1.52 23.59 7.77
CA GLN A 293 -1.05 23.69 9.16
C GLN A 293 -1.65 22.54 9.99
N PRO A 294 -0.84 21.78 10.76
CA PRO A 294 -1.36 20.71 11.59
C PRO A 294 -2.28 21.22 12.69
N ASN A 295 -3.24 20.41 13.08
CA ASN A 295 -4.07 20.63 14.25
C ASN A 295 -3.60 19.72 15.37
N ARG A 296 -2.61 20.19 16.15
CA ARG A 296 -1.98 19.43 17.25
C ARG A 296 -3.02 18.79 18.16
N GLN A 297 -3.97 19.59 18.66
CA GLN A 297 -4.98 19.08 19.59
C GLN A 297 -5.77 17.89 19.00
N ALA A 298 -6.20 18.00 17.75
CA ALA A 298 -6.96 16.94 17.11
C ALA A 298 -6.14 15.67 16.88
N ILE A 299 -4.84 15.82 16.52
CA ILE A 299 -3.94 14.70 16.29
C ILE A 299 -3.58 14.00 17.60
N VAL A 300 -3.25 14.75 18.64
CA VAL A 300 -2.96 14.22 19.99
C VAL A 300 -4.19 13.51 20.57
N GLU A 301 -5.39 14.11 20.44
CA GLU A 301 -6.64 13.48 20.85
C GLU A 301 -6.90 12.18 20.09
N LEU A 302 -6.68 12.15 18.78
CA LEU A 302 -6.83 10.96 17.94
C LEU A 302 -5.93 9.82 18.44
N ILE A 303 -4.62 10.08 18.54
CA ILE A 303 -3.63 9.04 18.90
C ILE A 303 -3.90 8.52 20.32
N ASN A 304 -4.12 9.40 21.29
CA ASN A 304 -4.40 9.02 22.68
C ASN A 304 -5.71 8.23 22.81
N SER A 305 -6.77 8.65 22.09
CA SER A 305 -8.06 7.95 22.10
C SER A 305 -7.95 6.53 21.57
N ILE A 306 -7.14 6.31 20.52
CA ILE A 306 -6.89 4.98 19.95
C ILE A 306 -6.03 4.15 20.90
N ALA A 307 -4.95 4.73 21.45
CA ALA A 307 -4.03 4.06 22.37
C ALA A 307 -4.71 3.59 23.67
N ALA A 308 -5.74 4.30 24.11
CA ALA A 308 -6.52 3.97 25.29
C ALA A 308 -7.52 2.81 25.09
N ILE A 309 -7.77 2.35 23.85
CA ILE A 309 -8.71 1.25 23.60
C ILE A 309 -8.08 -0.08 24.05
N PRO A 310 -8.74 -0.84 24.94
CA PRO A 310 -8.26 -2.15 25.34
C PRO A 310 -8.00 -3.06 24.13
N LYS A 311 -6.98 -3.94 24.21
CA LYS A 311 -6.52 -4.84 23.15
C LYS A 311 -5.83 -4.18 21.95
N VAL A 312 -5.77 -2.86 21.82
CA VAL A 312 -4.89 -2.19 20.85
C VAL A 312 -3.45 -2.28 21.35
N GLU A 313 -2.68 -3.19 20.77
CA GLU A 313 -1.28 -3.40 21.14
C GLU A 313 -0.36 -2.51 20.30
N PHE A 314 -0.66 -2.38 19.00
CA PHE A 314 0.18 -1.66 18.05
C PHE A 314 -0.62 -0.63 17.26
N ILE A 315 -0.01 0.54 17.06
CA ILE A 315 -0.53 1.62 16.23
C ILE A 315 0.50 1.91 15.14
N GLN A 316 0.10 1.77 13.87
CA GLN A 316 0.95 2.00 12.71
C GLN A 316 0.38 3.15 11.88
N PRO A 317 0.95 4.36 11.92
CA PRO A 317 0.65 5.40 10.95
C PRO A 317 1.08 4.96 9.54
N ALA A 318 0.22 5.15 8.53
CA ALA A 318 0.57 4.76 7.16
C ALA A 318 1.54 5.78 6.54
N HIS A 319 1.10 7.02 6.34
CA HIS A 319 1.88 8.05 5.68
C HIS A 319 1.86 9.37 6.45
N ALA A 320 2.92 10.15 6.28
CA ALA A 320 3.04 11.51 6.80
C ALA A 320 3.84 12.41 5.86
N ALA A 321 3.54 13.71 5.85
CA ALA A 321 4.38 14.70 5.21
C ALA A 321 5.41 15.30 6.17
N LEU A 322 6.54 15.76 5.63
CA LEU A 322 7.63 16.33 6.43
C LEU A 322 7.39 17.79 6.85
N ALA A 323 6.70 18.57 6.02
CA ALA A 323 6.44 19.98 6.32
C ALA A 323 5.66 20.20 7.64
N PRO A 324 4.57 19.46 7.94
CA PRO A 324 3.87 19.58 9.22
C PRO A 324 4.73 19.30 10.45
N VAL A 325 5.72 18.41 10.35
CA VAL A 325 6.67 18.08 11.42
C VAL A 325 7.48 19.32 11.82
N VAL A 326 7.93 20.08 10.83
CA VAL A 326 8.69 21.33 11.06
C VAL A 326 7.79 22.46 11.51
N CYS A 327 6.51 22.48 11.07
CA CYS A 327 5.53 23.48 11.50
C CYS A 327 5.21 23.37 13.00
N ASP A 328 5.15 22.15 13.52
CA ASP A 328 4.76 21.88 14.91
C ASP A 328 5.59 20.72 15.52
N PRO A 329 6.84 21.01 15.91
CA PRO A 329 7.71 20.01 16.56
C PRO A 329 7.14 19.45 17.86
N GLU A 330 6.41 20.29 18.63
CA GLU A 330 5.81 19.88 19.90
C GLU A 330 4.70 18.82 19.68
N MET A 331 3.98 18.87 18.54
CA MET A 331 3.05 17.81 18.18
C MET A 331 3.76 16.45 18.12
N ILE A 332 4.94 16.41 17.50
CA ILE A 332 5.73 15.18 17.39
C ILE A 332 6.23 14.73 18.76
N ALA A 333 6.66 15.69 19.60
CA ALA A 333 7.09 15.39 20.98
C ALA A 333 5.96 14.83 21.86
N GLU A 334 4.71 15.24 21.63
CA GLU A 334 3.55 14.71 22.37
C GLU A 334 3.14 13.31 21.90
N ILE A 335 3.11 13.04 20.57
CA ILE A 335 2.65 11.75 20.06
C ILE A 335 3.75 10.68 19.97
N GLY A 336 5.02 11.08 19.83
CA GLY A 336 6.16 10.19 19.65
C GLY A 336 6.29 9.13 20.75
N PRO A 337 6.25 9.48 22.04
CA PRO A 337 6.28 8.50 23.13
C PRO A 337 5.16 7.46 23.06
N VAL A 338 3.93 7.89 22.75
CA VAL A 338 2.76 6.99 22.60
C VAL A 338 2.93 6.06 21.43
N LEU A 339 3.35 6.58 20.26
CA LEU A 339 3.59 5.78 19.07
C LEU A 339 4.75 4.79 19.28
N ARG A 340 5.79 5.17 20.00
CA ARG A 340 6.90 4.28 20.36
C ARG A 340 6.44 3.14 21.27
N GLU A 341 5.68 3.44 22.33
CA GLU A 341 5.13 2.43 23.25
C GLU A 341 4.23 1.44 22.51
N LYS A 342 3.41 1.93 21.58
CA LYS A 342 2.49 1.14 20.76
C LYS A 342 3.11 0.68 19.43
N SER A 343 4.42 0.51 19.35
CA SER A 343 5.10 0.07 18.12
C SER A 343 5.59 -1.36 18.21
N TYR A 344 5.50 -2.10 17.11
CA TYR A 344 6.13 -3.42 16.95
C TYR A 344 7.54 -3.34 16.36
N TRP A 345 8.00 -2.15 15.94
CA TRP A 345 9.31 -1.99 15.33
C TRP A 345 10.42 -2.02 16.38
N LEU A 346 11.38 -2.91 16.15
CA LEU A 346 12.60 -3.06 16.96
C LEU A 346 13.80 -3.17 16.03
N THR A 347 14.74 -2.27 16.15
CA THR A 347 16.00 -2.27 15.39
C THR A 347 17.16 -2.03 16.36
N ASN A 348 18.13 -2.94 16.37
CA ASN A 348 19.30 -2.86 17.25
C ASN A 348 18.91 -2.55 18.72
N ASP A 349 17.98 -3.33 19.27
CA ASP A 349 17.42 -3.20 20.62
C ASP A 349 16.74 -1.86 20.94
N THR A 350 16.47 -1.04 19.91
CA THR A 350 15.74 0.21 20.07
C THR A 350 14.32 0.08 19.54
N HIS A 351 13.34 0.23 20.43
CA HIS A 351 11.93 0.39 20.03
C HIS A 351 11.72 1.77 19.40
N HIS A 352 11.15 1.81 18.22
CA HIS A 352 10.84 3.03 17.49
C HIS A 352 9.52 2.88 16.73
N SER A 353 8.83 3.97 16.45
CA SER A 353 7.73 3.98 15.49
C SER A 353 8.28 4.17 14.07
N SER A 354 7.47 3.87 13.08
CA SER A 354 7.78 4.13 11.68
C SER A 354 6.57 4.69 10.95
N VAL A 355 6.81 5.50 9.92
CA VAL A 355 5.78 6.06 9.05
C VAL A 355 6.40 6.31 7.68
N GLU A 356 5.64 6.08 6.61
CA GLU A 356 6.12 6.39 5.27
C GLU A 356 6.08 7.90 5.01
N VAL A 357 7.19 8.46 4.50
CA VAL A 357 7.30 9.87 4.16
C VAL A 357 7.86 10.05 2.75
N GLY A 358 7.28 10.96 1.99
CA GLY A 358 7.78 11.27 0.66
C GLY A 358 8.83 12.36 0.68
N ILE A 359 10.11 12.05 0.44
CA ILE A 359 11.15 13.02 0.11
C ILE A 359 11.10 13.35 -1.38
N GLU A 360 10.98 12.35 -2.20
CA GLU A 360 10.89 12.28 -3.66
C GLU A 360 12.15 12.78 -4.39
N THR A 361 12.64 13.97 -4.08
CA THR A 361 13.82 14.57 -4.73
C THR A 361 14.44 15.65 -3.86
N GLY A 362 15.75 15.92 -4.04
CA GLY A 362 16.44 17.09 -3.49
C GLY A 362 16.38 18.31 -4.40
N SER A 363 15.84 18.17 -5.62
CA SER A 363 15.82 19.24 -6.61
C SER A 363 14.67 20.24 -6.38
N VAL A 364 15.02 21.49 -6.14
CA VAL A 364 14.06 22.61 -6.06
C VAL A 364 13.28 22.78 -7.36
N ARG A 365 13.93 22.57 -8.50
CA ARG A 365 13.31 22.69 -9.83
C ARG A 365 12.18 21.67 -10.00
N LEU A 366 12.44 20.40 -9.68
CA LEU A 366 11.45 19.33 -9.78
C LEU A 366 10.34 19.50 -8.73
N MET A 367 10.67 19.97 -7.53
CA MET A 367 9.69 20.30 -6.50
C MET A 367 8.69 21.34 -6.98
N LYS A 368 9.18 22.49 -7.53
CA LYS A 368 8.31 23.53 -8.09
C LYS A 368 7.43 23.01 -9.22
N LYS A 369 7.98 22.16 -10.07
CA LYS A 369 7.30 21.67 -11.28
C LYS A 369 6.23 20.63 -10.98
N TYR A 370 6.54 19.68 -10.09
CA TYR A 370 5.71 18.49 -9.91
C TYR A 370 5.04 18.38 -8.54
N MET A 371 5.48 19.16 -7.54
CA MET A 371 5.05 19.03 -6.14
C MET A 371 4.77 20.38 -5.47
N PRO A 372 4.00 21.29 -6.09
CA PRO A 372 3.91 22.68 -5.66
C PRO A 372 3.39 22.89 -4.24
N GLY A 373 2.60 21.98 -3.71
CA GLY A 373 2.02 22.07 -2.37
C GLY A 373 2.71 21.19 -1.33
N LYS A 374 3.71 20.36 -1.72
CA LYS A 374 4.30 19.35 -0.83
C LYS A 374 4.95 19.97 0.40
N MET A 375 5.54 21.14 0.25
CA MET A 375 6.30 21.81 1.30
C MET A 375 5.59 22.99 1.98
N ILE A 376 4.37 23.34 1.53
CA ILE A 376 3.63 24.44 2.16
C ILE A 376 3.53 24.18 3.68
N PRO A 377 3.85 25.20 4.53
CA PRO A 377 3.94 26.64 4.22
C PRO A 377 5.32 27.18 3.86
N PHE A 378 6.34 26.34 3.72
CA PHE A 378 7.71 26.74 3.42
C PHE A 378 7.90 27.04 1.92
N ASN A 379 8.99 27.73 1.56
CA ASN A 379 9.35 27.98 0.17
C ASN A 379 10.07 26.76 -0.44
N PRO A 380 9.96 26.54 -1.76
CA PRO A 380 10.63 25.45 -2.45
C PRO A 380 12.16 25.40 -2.24
N GLU A 381 12.79 26.53 -2.08
CA GLU A 381 14.23 26.66 -1.85
C GLU A 381 14.66 26.10 -0.49
N GLU A 382 13.74 26.03 0.48
CA GLU A 382 14.00 25.52 1.83
C GLU A 382 13.82 23.99 1.92
N TRP A 383 13.47 23.31 0.81
CA TRP A 383 13.06 21.90 0.86
C TRP A 383 14.07 20.97 1.53
N GLN A 384 15.35 21.07 1.16
CA GLN A 384 16.37 20.21 1.75
C GLN A 384 16.53 20.45 3.26
N ASP A 385 16.39 21.71 3.71
CA ASP A 385 16.47 22.07 5.13
C ASP A 385 15.22 21.59 5.89
N VAL A 386 14.02 21.71 5.27
CA VAL A 386 12.77 21.16 5.82
C VAL A 386 12.88 19.65 6.00
N VAL A 387 13.38 18.92 4.99
CA VAL A 387 13.59 17.48 5.09
C VAL A 387 14.55 17.13 6.22
N THR A 388 15.71 17.79 6.24
CA THR A 388 16.76 17.52 7.24
C THR A 388 16.25 17.75 8.66
N LYS A 389 15.58 18.89 8.90
CA LYS A 389 15.02 19.27 10.19
C LYS A 389 13.88 18.35 10.61
N ALA A 390 12.99 17.98 9.67
CA ALA A 390 11.90 17.07 9.97
C ALA A 390 12.41 15.68 10.42
N ILE A 391 13.41 15.14 9.72
CA ILE A 391 14.03 13.86 10.10
C ILE A 391 14.70 13.95 11.48
N ASP A 392 15.37 15.07 11.81
CA ASP A 392 15.93 15.27 13.15
C ASP A 392 14.83 15.22 14.23
N ILE A 393 13.78 16.03 14.09
CA ILE A 393 12.65 16.08 15.02
C ILE A 393 12.01 14.67 15.18
N MET A 394 11.82 13.95 14.07
CA MET A 394 11.25 12.61 14.11
C MET A 394 12.19 11.64 14.84
N ASN A 395 13.49 11.66 14.56
CA ASN A 395 14.47 10.78 15.21
C ASN A 395 14.63 11.04 16.70
N GLU A 396 14.62 12.31 17.14
CA GLU A 396 14.64 12.71 18.54
C GLU A 396 13.44 12.13 19.31
N ASN A 397 12.31 11.90 18.61
CA ASN A 397 11.07 11.34 19.17
C ASN A 397 10.87 9.86 18.81
N TYR A 398 11.95 9.15 18.47
CA TYR A 398 11.93 7.71 18.15
C TYR A 398 10.99 7.33 16.99
N ILE A 399 10.80 8.21 16.02
CA ILE A 399 10.11 7.93 14.77
C ILE A 399 11.16 7.82 13.67
N TRP A 400 11.34 6.61 13.10
CA TRP A 400 12.29 6.33 12.04
C TRP A 400 11.52 6.13 10.74
N PRO A 401 11.48 7.13 9.84
CA PRO A 401 10.62 7.07 8.67
C PRO A 401 11.13 6.13 7.59
N LEU A 402 10.17 5.60 6.81
CA LEU A 402 10.38 5.02 5.49
C LEU A 402 10.32 6.16 4.47
N ALA A 403 11.46 6.53 3.90
CA ALA A 403 11.57 7.72 3.05
C ALA A 403 11.58 7.35 1.56
N THR A 404 10.51 7.67 0.85
CA THR A 404 10.44 7.43 -0.60
C THR A 404 11.23 8.48 -1.38
N LEU A 405 11.89 8.02 -2.44
CA LEU A 405 12.56 8.82 -3.45
C LEU A 405 12.10 8.36 -4.83
N ILE A 406 11.86 9.30 -5.74
CA ILE A 406 11.48 8.99 -7.13
C ILE A 406 12.68 9.21 -8.04
N ILE A 407 13.09 8.16 -8.75
CA ILE A 407 14.18 8.19 -9.72
C ILE A 407 13.59 8.23 -11.14
N GLY A 408 14.01 9.21 -11.92
CA GLY A 408 13.59 9.35 -13.31
C GLY A 408 12.24 10.05 -13.48
N LEU A 409 11.97 11.08 -12.66
CA LEU A 409 10.86 12.00 -12.95
C LEU A 409 10.99 12.56 -14.38
N PRO A 410 9.87 12.86 -15.05
CA PRO A 410 9.96 13.46 -16.38
C PRO A 410 10.87 14.69 -16.40
N GLU A 411 11.73 14.77 -17.42
CA GLU A 411 12.73 15.86 -17.60
C GLU A 411 13.73 16.01 -16.43
N GLU A 412 13.94 15.01 -15.61
CA GLU A 412 15.00 14.99 -14.60
C GLU A 412 16.37 15.09 -15.28
N THR A 413 17.20 16.04 -14.84
CA THR A 413 18.57 16.26 -15.33
C THR A 413 19.60 15.67 -14.36
N GLU A 414 20.88 15.67 -14.77
CA GLU A 414 21.97 15.24 -13.89
C GLU A 414 22.11 16.15 -12.66
N GLU A 415 21.87 17.47 -12.81
CA GLU A 415 21.89 18.42 -11.71
C GLU A 415 20.80 18.14 -10.68
N ASP A 416 19.62 17.70 -11.12
CA ASP A 416 18.54 17.31 -10.22
C ASP A 416 18.89 16.05 -9.42
N THR A 417 19.54 15.09 -10.09
CA THR A 417 20.04 13.87 -9.44
C THR A 417 21.17 14.19 -8.44
N ILE A 418 22.08 15.11 -8.79
CA ILE A 418 23.13 15.60 -7.88
C ILE A 418 22.51 16.24 -6.65
N ALA A 419 21.54 17.14 -6.81
CA ALA A 419 20.86 17.78 -5.69
C ALA A 419 20.19 16.75 -4.75
N THR A 420 19.69 15.65 -5.31
CA THR A 420 19.12 14.55 -4.52
C THR A 420 20.20 13.74 -3.80
N LEU A 421 21.34 13.48 -4.44
CA LEU A 421 22.50 12.84 -3.81
C LEU A 421 23.05 13.68 -2.65
N GLU A 422 23.16 15.01 -2.82
CA GLU A 422 23.59 15.95 -1.78
C GLU A 422 22.64 15.91 -0.57
N LEU A 423 21.33 15.82 -0.81
CA LEU A 423 20.34 15.67 0.26
C LEU A 423 20.54 14.33 0.99
N VAL A 424 20.71 13.22 0.27
CA VAL A 424 20.96 11.90 0.86
C VAL A 424 22.25 11.89 1.69
N ASP A 425 23.28 12.61 1.24
CA ASP A 425 24.54 12.75 2.00
C ASP A 425 24.34 13.59 3.29
N LYS A 426 23.56 14.69 3.23
CA LYS A 426 23.16 15.46 4.44
C LYS A 426 22.41 14.60 5.46
N LEU A 427 21.65 13.61 5.00
CA LEU A 427 20.88 12.70 5.85
C LEU A 427 21.69 11.48 6.35
N LYS A 428 22.95 11.36 5.95
CA LYS A 428 23.84 10.30 6.41
C LYS A 428 23.89 10.29 7.95
N HIS A 429 23.87 9.11 8.54
CA HIS A 429 23.80 8.89 9.99
C HIS A 429 22.46 9.19 10.67
N LYS A 430 21.43 9.68 9.96
CA LYS A 430 20.08 9.79 10.49
C LYS A 430 19.35 8.44 10.40
N LYS A 431 18.39 8.22 11.28
CA LYS A 431 17.61 6.97 11.35
C LYS A 431 16.42 7.02 10.40
N LEU A 432 16.60 6.54 9.18
CA LEU A 432 15.55 6.39 8.17
C LEU A 432 15.88 5.25 7.21
N LEU A 433 14.85 4.64 6.64
CA LEU A 433 14.98 3.65 5.57
C LEU A 433 14.62 4.30 4.24
N TYR A 434 15.52 4.31 3.28
CA TYR A 434 15.24 4.79 1.94
C TYR A 434 14.48 3.75 1.11
N VAL A 435 13.46 4.21 0.39
CA VAL A 435 12.70 3.43 -0.57
C VAL A 435 12.78 4.12 -1.94
N PRO A 436 13.89 3.93 -2.68
CA PRO A 436 14.04 4.49 -4.02
C PRO A 436 13.13 3.75 -5.00
N LEU A 437 12.25 4.49 -5.66
CA LEU A 437 11.25 3.99 -6.60
C LEU A 437 11.49 4.57 -7.99
N LEU A 438 11.29 3.74 -9.01
CA LEU A 438 11.32 4.22 -10.40
C LEU A 438 10.02 4.98 -10.71
N PHE A 439 10.15 6.15 -11.34
CA PHE A 439 8.98 6.89 -11.78
C PHE A 439 8.05 6.01 -12.61
N THR A 440 6.81 5.95 -12.20
CA THR A 440 5.75 5.21 -12.87
C THR A 440 4.54 6.11 -13.00
N SER A 441 4.05 6.33 -14.21
CA SER A 441 2.80 7.06 -14.42
C SER A 441 1.62 6.14 -14.11
N GLU A 442 0.74 6.59 -13.23
CA GLU A 442 -0.52 5.91 -12.94
C GLU A 442 -1.68 6.60 -13.67
N ASP A 443 -2.74 5.84 -13.96
CA ASP A 443 -3.79 6.34 -14.86
C ASP A 443 -4.67 7.42 -14.23
N ASP A 444 -4.73 7.47 -12.92
CA ASP A 444 -5.50 8.42 -12.14
C ASP A 444 -4.66 9.58 -11.57
N CYS A 445 -3.47 9.85 -12.14
CA CYS A 445 -2.65 11.01 -11.81
C CYS A 445 -2.53 11.99 -12.99
N MET A 446 -2.04 13.21 -12.72
CA MET A 446 -1.87 14.23 -13.77
C MET A 446 -0.76 13.89 -14.78
N LEU A 447 0.19 12.99 -14.43
CA LEU A 447 1.27 12.54 -15.28
C LEU A 447 1.00 11.19 -15.96
N LYS A 448 -0.25 10.83 -16.13
CA LYS A 448 -0.66 9.52 -16.69
C LYS A 448 -0.10 9.21 -18.08
N GLU A 449 0.18 10.22 -18.88
CA GLU A 449 0.75 10.07 -20.23
C GLU A 449 2.29 10.13 -20.24
N ALA A 450 2.93 10.38 -19.09
CA ALA A 450 4.38 10.44 -19.03
C ALA A 450 5.01 9.04 -19.18
N MET A 451 6.18 8.98 -19.79
CA MET A 451 6.90 7.73 -19.99
C MET A 451 7.46 7.22 -18.65
N HIS A 452 7.25 5.95 -18.35
CA HIS A 452 7.83 5.30 -17.18
C HIS A 452 9.36 5.26 -17.25
N MET A 453 10.01 5.31 -16.09
CA MET A 453 11.44 5.04 -15.99
C MET A 453 11.70 3.52 -15.91
N ASP A 454 12.69 3.06 -16.65
CA ASP A 454 13.22 1.69 -16.60
C ASP A 454 14.70 1.69 -16.22
N LEU A 455 15.17 0.66 -15.53
CA LEU A 455 16.58 0.53 -15.12
C LEU A 455 17.57 0.65 -16.29
N LYS A 456 17.20 0.19 -17.48
CA LYS A 456 18.05 0.28 -18.67
C LYS A 456 18.34 1.73 -19.12
N HIS A 457 17.46 2.66 -18.75
CA HIS A 457 17.58 4.07 -19.09
C HIS A 457 18.25 4.92 -17.99
N LEU A 458 18.49 4.35 -16.79
CA LEU A 458 19.14 5.08 -15.72
C LEU A 458 20.53 5.59 -16.14
N THR A 459 20.81 6.84 -15.80
CA THR A 459 22.15 7.46 -15.92
C THR A 459 23.10 6.88 -14.87
N PRO A 460 24.42 7.06 -15.01
CA PRO A 460 25.37 6.67 -13.97
C PRO A 460 25.10 7.31 -12.60
N LEU A 461 24.64 8.57 -12.57
CA LEU A 461 24.30 9.28 -11.32
C LEU A 461 23.03 8.73 -10.67
N GLN A 462 22.01 8.37 -11.43
CA GLN A 462 20.81 7.71 -10.91
C GLN A 462 21.12 6.32 -10.35
N TRP A 463 22.06 5.59 -10.95
CA TRP A 463 22.58 4.34 -10.38
C TRP A 463 23.34 4.58 -9.07
N GLU A 464 24.14 5.65 -8.98
CA GLU A 464 24.83 6.04 -7.75
C GLU A 464 23.83 6.38 -6.64
N LEU A 465 22.77 7.15 -6.95
CA LEU A 465 21.70 7.49 -6.00
C LEU A 465 21.03 6.22 -5.45
N LEU A 466 20.66 5.31 -6.33
CA LEU A 466 20.03 4.03 -5.95
C LEU A 466 20.97 3.22 -5.03
N ALA A 467 22.25 3.10 -5.40
CA ALA A 467 23.23 2.36 -4.60
C ALA A 467 23.51 3.02 -3.25
N THR A 468 23.55 4.36 -3.18
CA THR A 468 23.76 5.09 -1.93
C THR A 468 22.60 4.90 -0.96
N CYS A 469 21.34 4.94 -1.43
CA CYS A 469 20.17 4.63 -0.61
C CYS A 469 20.23 3.20 -0.03
N TRP A 470 20.55 2.22 -0.86
CA TRP A 470 20.66 0.83 -0.39
C TRP A 470 21.80 0.61 0.60
N ARG A 471 22.95 1.30 0.41
CA ARG A 471 24.05 1.25 1.36
C ARG A 471 23.61 1.78 2.73
N SER A 472 23.00 2.97 2.77
CA SER A 472 22.49 3.54 4.02
C SER A 472 21.52 2.61 4.74
N ASN A 473 20.61 1.95 3.99
CA ASN A 473 19.70 0.97 4.58
C ASN A 473 20.44 -0.22 5.21
N ILE A 474 21.47 -0.74 4.51
CA ILE A 474 22.28 -1.85 5.03
C ILE A 474 23.04 -1.44 6.29
N GLU A 475 23.63 -0.25 6.31
CA GLU A 475 24.36 0.27 7.47
C GLU A 475 23.46 0.43 8.71
N ILE A 476 22.22 0.86 8.54
CA ILE A 476 21.29 1.14 9.65
C ILE A 476 20.57 -0.13 10.14
N PHE A 477 20.12 -0.99 9.21
CA PHE A 477 19.17 -2.07 9.52
C PHE A 477 19.76 -3.49 9.42
N ALA A 478 20.98 -3.67 8.92
CA ALA A 478 21.55 -5.00 8.68
C ALA A 478 22.74 -5.35 9.59
N ASP A 479 22.82 -4.77 10.78
CA ASP A 479 23.80 -5.19 11.76
C ASP A 479 23.64 -6.67 12.14
N GLY A 480 24.76 -7.43 12.12
CA GLY A 480 24.82 -8.82 12.59
C GLY A 480 24.75 -9.93 11.55
N THR A 481 24.57 -9.66 10.25
CA THR A 481 24.61 -10.71 9.21
C THR A 481 26.05 -11.09 8.84
N GLN A 482 26.33 -12.41 8.76
CA GLN A 482 27.66 -12.94 8.45
C GLN A 482 28.24 -12.39 7.14
N TRP A 483 29.40 -11.77 7.21
CA TRP A 483 30.08 -11.08 6.13
C TRP A 483 30.28 -11.90 4.84
N PRO A 484 30.64 -13.21 4.89
CA PRO A 484 30.84 -13.99 3.68
C PRO A 484 29.58 -14.13 2.80
N THR A 485 28.40 -14.32 3.43
CA THR A 485 27.12 -14.45 2.69
C THR A 485 26.72 -13.14 2.02
N LYS A 486 26.91 -12.01 2.70
CA LYS A 486 26.68 -10.67 2.12
C LYS A 486 27.57 -10.45 0.90
N PHE A 487 28.86 -10.78 1.00
CA PHE A 487 29.83 -10.60 -0.08
C PHE A 487 29.48 -11.42 -1.32
N VAL A 488 29.20 -12.72 -1.14
CA VAL A 488 28.85 -13.62 -2.26
C VAL A 488 27.56 -13.17 -2.94
N THR A 489 26.54 -12.83 -2.17
CA THR A 489 25.27 -12.35 -2.70
C THR A 489 25.46 -11.04 -3.48
N MET A 490 26.20 -10.08 -2.92
CA MET A 490 26.48 -8.80 -3.55
C MET A 490 27.29 -8.97 -4.83
N LEU A 491 28.29 -9.85 -4.84
CA LEU A 491 29.07 -10.14 -6.04
C LEU A 491 28.20 -10.73 -7.15
N ALA A 492 27.32 -11.67 -6.81
CA ALA A 492 26.38 -12.25 -7.76
C ALA A 492 25.46 -11.18 -8.39
N TYR A 493 24.93 -10.27 -7.57
CA TYR A 493 24.14 -9.14 -8.05
C TYR A 493 24.93 -8.20 -8.96
N ILE A 494 26.16 -7.84 -8.59
CA ILE A 494 27.04 -6.97 -9.41
C ILE A 494 27.28 -7.59 -10.77
N LEU A 495 27.60 -8.89 -10.84
CA LEU A 495 27.83 -9.60 -12.09
C LEU A 495 26.57 -9.67 -12.95
N TYR A 496 25.43 -9.97 -12.33
CA TYR A 496 24.14 -9.99 -13.00
C TYR A 496 23.76 -8.60 -13.56
N TYR A 497 23.83 -7.54 -12.76
CA TYR A 497 23.50 -6.19 -13.21
C TYR A 497 24.46 -5.67 -14.28
N ARG A 498 25.74 -6.01 -14.17
CA ARG A 498 26.72 -5.72 -15.25
C ARG A 498 26.34 -6.39 -16.56
N TRP A 499 25.93 -7.64 -16.49
CA TRP A 499 25.48 -8.39 -17.67
C TRP A 499 24.22 -7.76 -18.28
N LYS A 500 23.23 -7.44 -17.49
CA LYS A 500 21.92 -6.96 -17.94
C LYS A 500 21.91 -5.46 -18.32
N HIS A 501 22.58 -4.62 -17.56
CA HIS A 501 22.53 -3.16 -17.67
C HIS A 501 23.85 -2.51 -18.14
N GLY A 502 24.90 -3.30 -18.35
CA GLY A 502 26.19 -2.84 -18.85
C GLY A 502 27.06 -2.16 -17.77
N LYS A 503 28.11 -1.47 -18.27
CA LYS A 503 29.15 -0.90 -17.39
C LYS A 503 28.65 0.24 -16.50
N LYS A 504 27.57 0.94 -16.86
CA LYS A 504 27.02 2.05 -16.08
C LYS A 504 26.51 1.64 -14.70
N ALA A 505 26.02 0.40 -14.55
CA ALA A 505 25.59 -0.15 -13.28
C ALA A 505 26.74 -0.68 -12.40
N LEU A 506 27.92 -0.94 -12.98
CA LEU A 506 29.00 -1.63 -12.29
C LEU A 506 29.61 -0.79 -11.16
N LYS A 507 30.02 0.45 -11.46
CA LYS A 507 30.71 1.32 -10.49
C LYS A 507 29.88 1.60 -9.24
N PRO A 508 28.60 2.04 -9.34
CA PRO A 508 27.73 2.25 -8.19
C PRO A 508 27.53 0.99 -7.36
N LEU A 509 27.33 -0.17 -7.99
CA LEU A 509 27.13 -1.44 -7.30
C LEU A 509 28.41 -1.97 -6.62
N MET A 510 29.57 -1.76 -7.21
CA MET A 510 30.85 -2.07 -6.56
C MET A 510 31.08 -1.17 -5.34
N LYS A 511 30.69 0.10 -5.40
CA LYS A 511 30.72 1.02 -4.26
C LYS A 511 29.77 0.57 -3.16
N LEU A 512 28.56 0.14 -3.52
CA LEU A 512 27.60 -0.48 -2.59
C LEU A 512 28.20 -1.72 -1.89
N ALA A 513 28.93 -2.55 -2.61
CA ALA A 513 29.60 -3.74 -2.08
C ALA A 513 30.87 -3.45 -1.24
N GLY A 514 31.28 -2.18 -1.10
CA GLY A 514 32.54 -1.83 -0.45
C GLY A 514 33.80 -2.22 -1.24
N MET A 515 33.65 -2.43 -2.55
CA MET A 515 34.74 -2.91 -3.43
C MET A 515 35.52 -1.81 -4.15
N THR A 516 35.31 -0.55 -3.81
CA THR A 516 36.04 0.59 -4.41
C THR A 516 37.07 1.14 -3.44
N LYS A 517 38.17 1.69 -4.02
CA LYS A 517 39.29 2.25 -3.24
C LYS A 517 38.93 3.40 -2.30
N ASP A 518 37.73 4.01 -2.45
CA ASP A 518 37.28 5.10 -1.58
C ASP A 518 36.87 4.61 -0.17
N ASN A 519 36.88 3.28 0.05
CA ASN A 519 36.58 2.63 1.33
C ASN A 519 37.73 1.72 1.82
N LEU A 520 38.91 1.78 1.20
CA LEU A 520 40.17 1.23 1.66
C LEU A 520 41.09 2.38 2.06
#